data_8c715afe55e4cfb132fe8f608803b3ac
#
_entry.id   8c715afe55e4cfb132fe8f608803b3ac
#
_cell.length_a   1.000
_cell.length_b   1.000
_cell.length_c   1.000
_cell.angle_alpha   90.00
_cell.angle_beta   90.00
_cell.angle_gamma   90.00
#
_symmetry.space_group_name_H-M   'P 1'
#
loop_
_entity.id
_entity.type
_entity.pdbx_description
1 polymer ?
#
loop_
_entity_poly.entity_id
_entity_poly.type
_entity_poly.pdbx_seq_one_letter_code
_entity_poly.pdbx_strand_id
1 'polypeptide(L)'
;NIFIQPVDAVRSSQELERLYVEIAQRVCTAVKIPVSVKLAMRFTNVVAMAGMLEGVGVKGAVLFNRFFEPDVDVERMTFVEGSPYSEASELRNVLRTTAICAGALPRMDFAVSTGVHDGEAAVKALLCGAAAVEVCTAIHREGFGAIARMNDWIDAWAARHGVTALDEFKGRLDFRNCDSELFQRVQYMKYFPGKE
;
A
#
# COMPACT_ATOMS: atom_id res chain seq x y z
N ASN A 1 10.51 3.94 -8.36
CA ASN A 1 10.80 3.80 -6.94
C ASN A 1 11.61 4.96 -6.44
N ILE A 2 11.21 5.58 -5.32
CA ILE A 2 12.06 6.46 -4.55
C ILE A 2 12.28 5.79 -3.19
N PHE A 3 13.52 5.58 -2.85
CA PHE A 3 13.91 4.98 -1.59
C PHE A 3 15.16 5.69 -1.05
N ILE A 4 15.03 6.27 0.14
CA ILE A 4 16.13 6.91 0.84
C ILE A 4 16.22 6.26 2.21
N GLN A 5 17.34 5.57 2.47
CA GLN A 5 17.63 4.97 3.77
C GLN A 5 18.24 6.05 4.67
N PRO A 6 17.55 6.49 5.70
CA PRO A 6 18.14 7.41 6.68
C PRO A 6 19.13 6.64 7.56
N VAL A 7 20.40 6.97 7.46
CA VAL A 7 21.48 6.33 8.24
C VAL A 7 22.19 7.32 9.16
N ASP A 8 21.86 8.59 9.09
CA ASP A 8 22.42 9.64 9.94
C ASP A 8 21.36 10.33 10.81
N ALA A 9 21.78 10.82 11.94
CA ALA A 9 20.90 11.52 12.90
C ALA A 9 20.76 13.04 12.59
N VAL A 10 21.41 13.53 11.54
CA VAL A 10 21.50 14.97 11.25
C VAL A 10 20.35 15.42 10.36
N ARG A 11 19.98 14.61 9.37
CA ARG A 11 18.92 14.94 8.44
C ARG A 11 17.55 14.78 9.06
N SER A 12 16.77 15.84 9.03
CA SER A 12 15.38 15.80 9.47
C SER A 12 14.48 15.04 8.47
N SER A 13 13.33 14.54 8.98
CA SER A 13 12.31 13.93 8.11
C SER A 13 11.87 14.87 6.98
N GLN A 14 11.75 16.17 7.25
CA GLN A 14 11.37 17.16 6.24
C GLN A 14 12.39 17.29 5.12
N GLU A 15 13.68 17.23 5.43
CA GLU A 15 14.74 17.27 4.42
C GLU A 15 14.70 16.03 3.52
N LEU A 16 14.45 14.85 4.12
CA LEU A 16 14.30 13.61 3.35
C LEU A 16 13.05 13.65 2.47
N GLU A 17 11.92 14.10 2.99
CA GLU A 17 10.65 14.22 2.24
C GLU A 17 10.78 15.20 1.07
N ARG A 18 11.51 16.31 1.25
CA ARG A 18 11.83 17.25 0.14
C ARG A 18 12.55 16.58 -1.01
N LEU A 19 13.49 15.68 -0.73
CA LEU A 19 14.20 14.94 -1.79
C LEU A 19 13.23 14.08 -2.61
N TYR A 20 12.24 13.44 -1.99
CA TYR A 20 11.19 12.71 -2.72
C TYR A 20 10.41 13.63 -3.65
N VAL A 21 10.01 14.80 -3.15
CA VAL A 21 9.26 15.79 -3.94
C VAL A 21 10.10 16.34 -5.09
N GLU A 22 11.37 16.70 -4.85
CA GLU A 22 12.27 17.22 -5.88
C GLU A 22 12.53 16.20 -7.00
N ILE A 23 12.76 14.93 -6.65
CA ILE A 23 12.93 13.85 -7.63
C ILE A 23 11.66 13.69 -8.46
N ALA A 24 10.51 13.62 -7.81
CA ALA A 24 9.22 13.47 -8.48
C ALA A 24 8.92 14.65 -9.41
N GLN A 25 9.17 15.89 -8.96
CA GLN A 25 8.98 17.10 -9.75
C GLN A 25 9.84 17.09 -11.01
N ARG A 26 11.12 16.74 -10.89
CA ARG A 26 12.03 16.63 -12.04
C ARG A 26 11.52 15.61 -13.07
N VAL A 27 11.04 14.45 -12.60
CA VAL A 27 10.48 13.42 -13.48
C VAL A 27 9.20 13.93 -14.16
N CYS A 28 8.24 14.47 -13.40
CA CYS A 28 6.98 14.98 -13.94
C CYS A 28 7.18 16.10 -14.95
N THR A 29 8.23 16.94 -14.76
CA THR A 29 8.57 18.01 -15.72
C THR A 29 9.21 17.46 -17.00
N ALA A 30 9.94 16.36 -16.90
CA ALA A 30 10.67 15.78 -18.03
C ALA A 30 9.82 14.93 -18.97
N VAL A 31 8.65 14.43 -18.51
CA VAL A 31 7.80 13.53 -19.28
C VAL A 31 6.40 14.11 -19.48
N LYS A 32 5.71 13.64 -20.55
CA LYS A 32 4.32 14.05 -20.85
C LYS A 32 3.29 13.00 -20.45
N ILE A 33 3.72 11.84 -19.96
CA ILE A 33 2.86 10.76 -19.51
C ILE A 33 2.60 10.88 -18.01
N PRO A 34 1.50 10.32 -17.48
CA PRO A 34 1.26 10.24 -16.04
C PRO A 34 2.40 9.53 -15.32
N VAL A 35 2.76 10.05 -14.14
CA VAL A 35 3.82 9.48 -13.28
C VAL A 35 3.21 8.93 -12.01
N SER A 36 3.58 7.69 -11.66
CA SER A 36 3.30 7.07 -10.38
C SER A 36 4.59 6.88 -9.58
N VAL A 37 4.53 7.08 -8.28
CA VAL A 37 5.68 6.94 -7.38
C VAL A 37 5.42 5.78 -6.40
N LYS A 38 6.32 4.81 -6.36
CA LYS A 38 6.28 3.75 -5.36
C LYS A 38 7.01 4.22 -4.11
N LEU A 39 6.27 4.24 -2.99
CA LEU A 39 6.73 4.78 -1.71
C LEU A 39 7.21 3.68 -0.77
N ALA A 40 8.08 4.08 0.15
CA ALA A 40 8.39 3.30 1.33
C ALA A 40 7.25 3.38 2.37
N MET A 41 7.14 2.41 3.27
CA MET A 41 6.11 2.41 4.31
C MET A 41 6.38 3.41 5.46
N ARG A 42 7.61 3.88 5.58
CA ARG A 42 8.09 4.61 6.77
C ARG A 42 8.03 6.13 6.58
N PHE A 43 6.84 6.68 6.68
CA PHE A 43 6.60 8.12 6.79
C PHE A 43 5.78 8.40 8.04
N THR A 44 6.02 9.52 8.70
CA THR A 44 5.22 9.96 9.84
C THR A 44 3.77 10.25 9.40
N ASN A 45 3.60 10.84 8.20
CA ASN A 45 2.31 11.15 7.60
C ASN A 45 2.34 10.84 6.09
N VAL A 46 1.92 9.64 5.74
CA VAL A 46 1.87 9.19 4.33
C VAL A 46 0.90 10.01 3.50
N VAL A 47 -0.21 10.49 4.08
CA VAL A 47 -1.20 11.31 3.38
C VAL A 47 -0.58 12.65 2.99
N ALA A 48 0.13 13.31 3.91
CA ALA A 48 0.82 14.56 3.62
C ALA A 48 1.89 14.37 2.55
N MET A 49 2.67 13.28 2.63
CA MET A 49 3.68 12.94 1.62
C MET A 49 3.05 12.76 0.23
N ALA A 50 1.97 11.97 0.14
CA ALA A 50 1.24 11.77 -1.11
C ALA A 50 0.65 13.08 -1.66
N GLY A 51 0.11 13.95 -0.78
CA GLY A 51 -0.39 15.28 -1.16
C GLY A 51 0.70 16.20 -1.71
N MET A 52 1.91 16.17 -1.14
CA MET A 52 3.06 16.92 -1.68
C MET A 52 3.46 16.40 -3.08
N LEU A 53 3.41 15.09 -3.29
CA LEU A 53 3.67 14.48 -4.60
C LEU A 53 2.59 14.84 -5.62
N GLU A 54 1.31 14.82 -5.23
CA GLU A 54 0.20 15.30 -6.07
C GLU A 54 0.44 16.76 -6.50
N GLY A 55 0.88 17.61 -5.57
CA GLY A 55 1.17 19.02 -5.82
C GLY A 55 2.24 19.27 -6.87
N VAL A 56 3.17 18.36 -7.10
CA VAL A 56 4.20 18.47 -8.15
C VAL A 56 3.88 17.67 -9.42
N GLY A 57 2.65 17.16 -9.54
CA GLY A 57 2.13 16.56 -10.76
C GLY A 57 2.10 15.04 -10.80
N VAL A 58 2.48 14.35 -9.73
CA VAL A 58 2.33 12.89 -9.60
C VAL A 58 0.85 12.52 -9.64
N LYS A 59 0.48 11.50 -10.40
CA LYS A 59 -0.91 11.04 -10.60
C LYS A 59 -1.27 9.80 -9.81
N GLY A 60 -0.27 9.07 -9.32
CA GLY A 60 -0.53 7.87 -8.53
C GLY A 60 0.60 7.54 -7.56
N ALA A 61 0.27 6.78 -6.52
CA ALA A 61 1.27 6.23 -5.63
C ALA A 61 1.05 4.73 -5.41
N VAL A 62 2.15 3.98 -5.40
CA VAL A 62 2.12 2.56 -5.02
C VAL A 62 2.47 2.44 -3.55
N LEU A 63 1.58 1.84 -2.79
CA LEU A 63 1.68 1.56 -1.36
C LEU A 63 1.85 0.06 -1.15
N PHE A 64 2.97 -0.48 -0.73
CA PHE A 64 4.27 0.15 -0.54
C PHE A 64 5.38 -0.69 -1.18
N ASN A 65 6.58 -0.11 -1.30
CA ASN A 65 7.77 -0.90 -1.54
C ASN A 65 8.04 -1.79 -0.31
N ARG A 66 8.23 -3.09 -0.55
CA ARG A 66 8.57 -4.03 0.51
C ARG A 66 10.08 -3.98 0.76
N PHE A 67 10.45 -3.73 2.00
CA PHE A 67 11.83 -3.83 2.39
C PHE A 67 12.25 -5.28 2.55
N PHE A 68 13.49 -5.51 2.18
CA PHE A 68 14.22 -6.71 2.52
C PHE A 68 14.74 -6.55 3.95
N GLU A 69 13.94 -6.97 4.93
CA GLU A 69 14.31 -6.85 6.34
C GLU A 69 15.25 -8.00 6.71
N PRO A 70 16.45 -7.70 7.23
CA PRO A 70 17.35 -8.73 7.72
C PRO A 70 16.82 -9.36 9.00
N ASP A 71 17.18 -10.63 9.23
CA ASP A 71 16.99 -11.33 10.49
C ASP A 71 18.32 -11.48 11.23
N VAL A 72 18.31 -12.00 12.43
CA VAL A 72 19.50 -12.19 13.28
C VAL A 72 19.71 -13.68 13.56
N ASP A 73 20.88 -14.18 13.16
CA ASP A 73 21.38 -15.48 13.62
C ASP A 73 22.03 -15.29 15.00
N VAL A 74 21.36 -15.78 16.04
CA VAL A 74 21.80 -15.57 17.43
C VAL A 74 23.03 -16.40 17.76
N GLU A 75 23.24 -17.53 17.12
CA GLU A 75 24.42 -18.39 17.36
C GLU A 75 25.68 -17.80 16.72
N ARG A 76 25.54 -17.23 15.53
CA ARG A 76 26.64 -16.58 14.81
C ARG A 76 26.81 -15.11 15.17
N MET A 77 25.84 -14.52 15.88
CA MET A 77 25.79 -13.09 16.22
C MET A 77 25.96 -12.18 14.98
N THR A 78 25.24 -12.50 13.90
CA THR A 78 25.31 -11.78 12.63
C THR A 78 23.92 -11.60 12.02
N PHE A 79 23.79 -10.60 11.15
CA PHE A 79 22.59 -10.48 10.30
C PHE A 79 22.56 -11.57 9.24
N VAL A 80 21.37 -12.08 8.97
CA VAL A 80 21.07 -12.99 7.87
C VAL A 80 20.00 -12.41 6.99
N GLU A 81 19.93 -12.86 5.74
CA GLU A 81 18.92 -12.41 4.81
C GLU A 81 17.53 -12.91 5.22
N GLY A 82 16.57 -11.99 5.29
CA GLY A 82 15.15 -12.33 5.44
C GLY A 82 14.55 -12.88 4.14
N SER A 83 13.27 -13.28 4.18
CA SER A 83 12.58 -13.74 2.98
C SER A 83 12.35 -12.60 1.97
N PRO A 84 12.72 -12.76 0.69
CA PRO A 84 12.37 -11.79 -0.34
C PRO A 84 10.87 -11.79 -0.69
N TYR A 85 10.14 -12.81 -0.26
CA TYR A 85 8.73 -13.01 -0.55
C TYR A 85 7.85 -12.43 0.55
N SER A 86 6.75 -11.81 0.13
CA SER A 86 5.75 -11.30 1.08
C SER A 86 4.92 -12.43 1.68
N GLU A 87 4.39 -12.18 2.86
CA GLU A 87 3.36 -12.98 3.49
C GLU A 87 1.98 -12.31 3.31
N ALA A 88 0.91 -13.12 3.23
CA ALA A 88 -0.44 -12.60 3.05
C ALA A 88 -0.87 -11.67 4.21
N SER A 89 -0.33 -11.89 5.41
CA SER A 89 -0.57 -11.05 6.59
C SER A 89 -0.09 -9.61 6.43
N GLU A 90 0.91 -9.36 5.59
CA GLU A 90 1.47 -8.04 5.34
C GLU A 90 0.46 -7.09 4.65
N LEU A 91 -0.51 -7.64 3.93
CA LEU A 91 -1.56 -6.86 3.27
C LEU A 91 -2.31 -5.92 4.24
N ARG A 92 -2.57 -6.35 5.48
CA ARG A 92 -3.32 -5.55 6.47
C ARG A 92 -2.68 -4.19 6.75
N ASN A 93 -1.35 -4.12 6.74
CA ASN A 93 -0.62 -2.88 6.97
C ASN A 93 -0.83 -1.87 5.84
N VAL A 94 -1.10 -2.36 4.63
CA VAL A 94 -1.29 -1.54 3.44
C VAL A 94 -2.74 -1.10 3.29
N LEU A 95 -3.72 -1.97 3.56
CA LEU A 95 -5.15 -1.69 3.37
C LEU A 95 -5.60 -0.43 4.11
N ARG A 96 -5.25 -0.32 5.40
CA ARG A 96 -5.61 0.85 6.22
C ARG A 96 -5.08 2.15 5.62
N THR A 97 -3.82 2.15 5.24
CA THR A 97 -3.19 3.36 4.67
C THR A 97 -3.79 3.71 3.32
N THR A 98 -4.07 2.70 2.48
CA THR A 98 -4.73 2.89 1.19
C THR A 98 -6.11 3.52 1.37
N ALA A 99 -6.92 3.01 2.29
CA ALA A 99 -8.25 3.57 2.56
C ALA A 99 -8.21 5.03 3.03
N ILE A 100 -7.24 5.39 3.88
CA ILE A 100 -7.05 6.76 4.34
C ILE A 100 -6.59 7.66 3.18
N CYS A 101 -5.58 7.23 2.41
CA CYS A 101 -5.05 8.01 1.30
C CYS A 101 -6.08 8.21 0.18
N ALA A 102 -6.77 7.15 -0.24
CA ALA A 102 -7.81 7.21 -1.27
C ALA A 102 -8.96 8.14 -0.86
N GLY A 103 -9.38 8.09 0.41
CA GLY A 103 -10.37 9.01 0.94
C GLY A 103 -9.90 10.45 1.01
N ALA A 104 -8.65 10.71 1.39
CA ALA A 104 -8.12 12.07 1.56
C ALA A 104 -7.72 12.73 0.23
N LEU A 105 -7.27 11.96 -0.76
CA LEU A 105 -6.71 12.46 -2.02
C LEU A 105 -7.43 11.85 -3.25
N PRO A 106 -8.69 12.25 -3.50
CA PRO A 106 -9.54 11.62 -4.51
C PRO A 106 -9.10 11.85 -5.96
N ARG A 107 -8.13 12.72 -6.20
CA ARG A 107 -7.57 12.99 -7.53
C ARG A 107 -6.31 12.19 -7.83
N MET A 108 -5.86 11.38 -6.87
CA MET A 108 -4.67 10.56 -6.97
C MET A 108 -5.04 9.08 -6.97
N ASP A 109 -4.50 8.32 -7.89
CA ASP A 109 -4.69 6.87 -7.91
C ASP A 109 -3.71 6.18 -6.95
N PHE A 110 -4.22 5.19 -6.22
CA PHE A 110 -3.39 4.38 -5.33
C PHE A 110 -3.36 2.93 -5.81
N ALA A 111 -2.17 2.34 -5.84
CA ALA A 111 -2.00 0.93 -6.07
C ALA A 111 -1.51 0.25 -4.79
N VAL A 112 -2.06 -0.92 -4.50
CA VAL A 112 -1.63 -1.76 -3.37
C VAL A 112 -0.55 -2.71 -3.83
N SER A 113 0.56 -2.73 -3.12
CA SER A 113 1.67 -3.67 -3.30
C SER A 113 2.01 -4.33 -1.97
N THR A 114 2.44 -5.58 -2.01
CA THR A 114 2.76 -6.43 -0.85
C THR A 114 1.54 -7.16 -0.27
N GLY A 115 1.65 -8.46 -0.14
CA GLY A 115 0.64 -9.33 0.47
C GLY A 115 -0.56 -9.67 -0.42
N VAL A 116 -0.56 -9.28 -1.70
CA VAL A 116 -1.60 -9.66 -2.66
C VAL A 116 -1.24 -11.02 -3.24
N HIS A 117 -1.89 -12.08 -2.76
CA HIS A 117 -1.59 -13.46 -3.15
C HIS A 117 -2.75 -14.14 -3.87
N ASP A 118 -3.97 -13.60 -3.77
CA ASP A 118 -5.19 -14.17 -4.34
C ASP A 118 -6.21 -13.08 -4.72
N GLY A 119 -7.34 -13.50 -5.29
CA GLY A 119 -8.42 -12.60 -5.72
C GLY A 119 -9.13 -11.92 -4.53
N GLU A 120 -9.20 -12.58 -3.36
CA GLU A 120 -9.77 -11.98 -2.15
C GLU A 120 -8.91 -10.78 -1.69
N ALA A 121 -7.58 -10.94 -1.69
CA ALA A 121 -6.65 -9.87 -1.38
C ALA A 121 -6.79 -8.68 -2.34
N ALA A 122 -6.98 -8.95 -3.63
CA ALA A 122 -7.22 -7.92 -4.63
C ALA A 122 -8.54 -7.17 -4.38
N VAL A 123 -9.63 -7.87 -4.11
CA VAL A 123 -10.92 -7.23 -3.78
C VAL A 123 -10.84 -6.40 -2.51
N LYS A 124 -10.15 -6.88 -1.46
CA LYS A 124 -9.90 -6.07 -0.25
C LYS A 124 -9.21 -4.75 -0.56
N ALA A 125 -8.19 -4.77 -1.43
CA ALA A 125 -7.50 -3.56 -1.85
C ALA A 125 -8.42 -2.60 -2.62
N LEU A 126 -9.21 -3.11 -3.57
CA LEU A 126 -10.16 -2.33 -4.36
C LEU A 126 -11.26 -1.71 -3.49
N LEU A 127 -11.81 -2.46 -2.54
CA LEU A 127 -12.77 -1.94 -1.56
C LEU A 127 -12.18 -0.79 -0.73
N CYS A 128 -10.90 -0.83 -0.40
CA CYS A 128 -10.18 0.25 0.28
C CYS A 128 -9.84 1.44 -0.63
N GLY A 129 -10.22 1.42 -1.91
CA GLY A 129 -10.04 2.52 -2.85
C GLY A 129 -8.80 2.42 -3.73
N ALA A 130 -8.11 1.27 -3.75
CA ALA A 130 -7.04 1.04 -4.71
C ALA A 130 -7.57 1.08 -6.15
N ALA A 131 -6.83 1.70 -7.05
CA ALA A 131 -7.08 1.69 -8.49
C ALA A 131 -6.43 0.48 -9.17
N ALA A 132 -5.40 -0.09 -8.54
CA ALA A 132 -4.69 -1.26 -9.05
C ALA A 132 -4.07 -2.07 -7.90
N VAL A 133 -3.67 -3.30 -8.20
CA VAL A 133 -2.89 -4.15 -7.30
C VAL A 133 -1.63 -4.64 -8.01
N GLU A 134 -0.53 -4.72 -7.30
CA GLU A 134 0.72 -5.31 -7.77
C GLU A 134 0.91 -6.69 -7.18
N VAL A 135 1.19 -7.67 -8.03
CA VAL A 135 1.36 -9.07 -7.67
C VAL A 135 2.77 -9.51 -8.07
N CYS A 136 3.55 -9.96 -7.11
CA CYS A 136 4.90 -10.45 -7.35
C CYS A 136 5.09 -11.87 -6.80
N THR A 137 4.97 -12.06 -5.50
CA THR A 137 5.22 -13.33 -4.81
C THR A 137 4.34 -14.48 -5.34
N ALA A 138 3.04 -14.22 -5.59
CA ALA A 138 2.14 -15.23 -6.13
C ALA A 138 2.57 -15.66 -7.56
N ILE A 139 2.97 -14.71 -8.41
CA ILE A 139 3.48 -15.03 -9.75
C ILE A 139 4.77 -15.86 -9.65
N HIS A 140 5.67 -15.50 -8.73
CA HIS A 140 6.90 -16.25 -8.54
C HIS A 140 6.66 -17.71 -8.08
N ARG A 141 5.70 -17.90 -7.16
CA ARG A 141 5.38 -19.22 -6.61
C ARG A 141 4.55 -20.08 -7.56
N GLU A 142 3.64 -19.49 -8.34
CA GLU A 142 2.57 -20.19 -9.04
C GLU A 142 2.56 -19.93 -10.57
N GLY A 143 3.49 -19.11 -11.04
CA GLY A 143 3.54 -18.68 -12.44
C GLY A 143 2.47 -17.66 -12.81
N PHE A 144 2.46 -17.22 -14.07
CA PHE A 144 1.53 -16.20 -14.59
C PHE A 144 0.06 -16.60 -14.51
N GLY A 145 -0.24 -17.90 -14.43
CA GLY A 145 -1.60 -18.40 -14.21
C GLY A 145 -2.26 -17.89 -12.92
N ALA A 146 -1.47 -17.39 -11.96
CA ALA A 146 -1.99 -16.75 -10.76
C ALA A 146 -2.91 -15.56 -11.10
N ILE A 147 -2.56 -14.77 -12.11
CA ILE A 147 -3.36 -13.58 -12.53
C ILE A 147 -4.74 -14.04 -13.04
N ALA A 148 -4.79 -15.07 -13.89
CA ALA A 148 -6.06 -15.59 -14.38
C ALA A 148 -6.95 -16.08 -13.23
N ARG A 149 -6.39 -16.87 -12.30
CA ARG A 149 -7.13 -17.34 -11.12
C ARG A 149 -7.64 -16.21 -10.23
N MET A 150 -6.87 -15.13 -10.08
CA MET A 150 -7.32 -13.94 -9.34
C MET A 150 -8.50 -13.27 -10.04
N ASN A 151 -8.45 -13.11 -11.36
CA ASN A 151 -9.54 -12.54 -12.14
C ASN A 151 -10.80 -13.42 -12.06
N ASP A 152 -10.67 -14.75 -12.25
CA ASP A 152 -11.79 -15.68 -12.13
C ASP A 152 -12.45 -15.60 -10.74
N TRP A 153 -11.64 -15.44 -9.68
CA TRP A 153 -12.15 -15.28 -8.33
C TRP A 153 -12.89 -13.96 -8.14
N ILE A 154 -12.36 -12.85 -8.70
CA ILE A 154 -12.98 -11.51 -8.66
C ILE A 154 -14.32 -11.55 -9.39
N ASP A 155 -14.38 -12.14 -10.59
CA ASP A 155 -15.61 -12.27 -11.37
C ASP A 155 -16.67 -13.09 -10.65
N ALA A 156 -16.28 -14.21 -10.04
CA ALA A 156 -17.17 -15.03 -9.23
C ALA A 156 -17.67 -14.29 -7.97
N TRP A 157 -16.80 -13.50 -7.33
CA TRP A 157 -17.18 -12.66 -6.20
C TRP A 157 -18.16 -11.56 -6.63
N ALA A 158 -17.88 -10.86 -7.74
CA ALA A 158 -18.73 -9.81 -8.29
C ALA A 158 -20.13 -10.35 -8.61
N ALA A 159 -20.21 -11.52 -9.29
CA ALA A 159 -21.48 -12.17 -9.60
C ALA A 159 -22.30 -12.49 -8.34
N ARG A 160 -21.66 -13.00 -7.26
CA ARG A 160 -22.36 -13.30 -5.98
C ARG A 160 -22.90 -12.03 -5.30
N HIS A 161 -22.30 -10.88 -5.54
CA HIS A 161 -22.69 -9.62 -4.93
C HIS A 161 -23.54 -8.73 -5.86
N GLY A 162 -23.87 -9.21 -7.06
CA GLY A 162 -24.64 -8.45 -8.04
C GLY A 162 -23.91 -7.21 -8.55
N VAL A 163 -22.57 -7.24 -8.56
CA VAL A 163 -21.70 -6.16 -9.03
C VAL A 163 -21.33 -6.41 -10.48
N THR A 164 -21.47 -5.40 -11.33
CA THR A 164 -21.21 -5.49 -12.77
C THR A 164 -20.05 -4.62 -13.23
N ALA A 165 -19.65 -3.65 -12.42
CA ALA A 165 -18.56 -2.73 -12.72
C ALA A 165 -17.69 -2.44 -11.49
N LEU A 166 -16.41 -2.17 -11.73
CA LEU A 166 -15.45 -1.85 -10.67
C LEU A 166 -15.90 -0.64 -9.82
N ASP A 167 -16.44 0.38 -10.45
CA ASP A 167 -16.86 1.62 -9.79
C ASP A 167 -18.01 1.42 -8.78
N GLU A 168 -18.74 0.30 -8.89
CA GLU A 168 -19.82 -0.01 -7.95
C GLU A 168 -19.30 -0.43 -6.56
N PHE A 169 -18.06 -0.87 -6.44
CA PHE A 169 -17.51 -1.32 -5.16
C PHE A 169 -16.16 -0.71 -4.79
N LYS A 170 -15.41 -0.16 -5.74
CA LYS A 170 -14.14 0.52 -5.48
C LYS A 170 -14.35 1.65 -4.48
N GLY A 171 -13.56 1.64 -3.40
CA GLY A 171 -13.59 2.69 -2.39
C GLY A 171 -14.78 2.65 -1.43
N ARG A 172 -15.63 1.61 -1.45
CA ARG A 172 -16.71 1.49 -0.47
C ARG A 172 -16.24 1.49 0.98
N LEU A 173 -14.99 1.10 1.22
CA LEU A 173 -14.35 1.07 2.52
C LEU A 173 -13.21 2.09 2.64
N ASP A 174 -13.22 3.15 1.83
CA ASP A 174 -12.31 4.27 2.04
C ASP A 174 -12.71 5.06 3.31
N PHE A 175 -11.78 5.89 3.79
CA PHE A 175 -11.96 6.64 5.04
C PHE A 175 -13.21 7.55 5.08
N ARG A 176 -13.73 7.94 3.92
CA ARG A 176 -14.95 8.79 3.83
C ARG A 176 -16.24 7.97 3.92
N ASN A 177 -16.19 6.73 3.47
CA ASN A 177 -17.35 5.88 3.24
C ASN A 177 -17.60 4.87 4.36
N CYS A 178 -16.65 4.66 5.27
CA CYS A 178 -16.79 3.72 6.36
C CYS A 178 -16.71 4.37 7.73
N ASP A 179 -17.14 3.63 8.75
CA ASP A 179 -17.07 4.10 10.13
C ASP A 179 -15.61 4.38 10.52
N SER A 180 -15.35 5.64 10.86
CA SER A 180 -14.02 6.13 11.18
C SER A 180 -13.41 5.53 12.46
N GLU A 181 -14.20 4.88 13.33
CA GLU A 181 -13.68 4.28 14.57
C GLU A 181 -12.60 3.23 14.31
N LEU A 182 -12.72 2.46 13.22
CA LEU A 182 -11.71 1.46 12.84
C LEU A 182 -10.38 2.07 12.39
N PHE A 183 -10.38 3.33 11.94
CA PHE A 183 -9.17 4.05 11.55
C PHE A 183 -8.53 4.78 12.73
N GLN A 184 -9.30 5.03 13.79
CA GLN A 184 -8.79 5.61 15.02
C GLN A 184 -8.05 4.54 15.83
N ARG A 185 -7.28 4.99 16.80
CA ARG A 185 -6.63 4.10 17.76
C ARG A 185 -7.71 3.36 18.55
N VAL A 186 -7.95 2.11 18.21
CA VAL A 186 -8.81 1.26 19.02
C VAL A 186 -8.15 1.08 20.38
N GLN A 187 -8.84 1.49 21.44
CA GLN A 187 -8.33 1.31 22.78
C GLN A 187 -8.21 -0.18 23.09
N TYR A 188 -7.04 -0.56 23.63
CA TYR A 188 -6.72 -1.94 23.97
C TYR A 188 -7.81 -2.62 24.82
N MET A 189 -8.42 -1.89 25.73
CA MET A 189 -9.50 -2.33 26.61
C MET A 189 -10.77 -2.77 25.88
N LYS A 190 -11.02 -2.31 24.64
CA LYS A 190 -12.18 -2.72 23.84
C LYS A 190 -12.08 -4.18 23.39
N TYR A 191 -10.87 -4.70 23.20
CA TYR A 191 -10.60 -6.06 22.71
C TYR A 191 -10.24 -7.05 23.82
N PHE A 192 -9.85 -6.53 24.98
CA PHE A 192 -9.51 -7.32 26.15
C PHE A 192 -10.35 -6.83 27.33
N PRO A 193 -11.68 -6.98 27.29
CA PRO A 193 -12.48 -6.74 28.48
C PRO A 193 -11.94 -7.65 29.58
N GLY A 194 -11.65 -7.07 30.73
CA GLY A 194 -11.18 -7.84 31.87
C GLY A 194 -12.11 -9.02 32.10
N LYS A 195 -11.56 -10.20 32.36
CA LYS A 195 -12.34 -11.30 32.89
C LYS A 195 -12.82 -10.84 34.27
N GLU A 196 -14.13 -10.57 34.42
CA GLU A 196 -14.77 -10.54 35.70
C GLU A 196 -14.68 -11.91 36.36
#